data_f6aedf75b86d8805871f73eea40fd055
#
_entry.id   f6aedf75b86d8805871f73eea40fd055
#
_cell.length_a   1.000
_cell.length_b   1.000
_cell.length_c   1.000
_cell.angle_alpha   90.00
_cell.angle_beta   90.00
_cell.angle_gamma   90.00
#
_symmetry.space_group_name_H-M   'P 1'
#
loop_
_entity.id
_entity.type
_entity.pdbx_description
1 polymer ?
#
loop_
_entity_poly.entity_id
_entity_poly.type
_entity_poly.pdbx_seq_one_letter_code
_entity_poly.pdbx_strand_id
1 'polypeptide(L)'
;RGGKPLIRGNNYVSIASGINWYLKYHVGVHLAWNSMHASLPATLPLVKATERHDTDIKYRYYLNYCTLSYSMAFWDWKRWEQELDWMALHGINLCLDIVGTDVVWRNVLLRLGYTKAEANEFVAGPAFQAWWLMNNLEGWGGPNSDNWYRQREALQKRILKRMKEF
;
A
#
# COMPACT_ATOMS: atom_id res chain seq x y z
N ARG A 1 -12.59 11.60 27.40
CA ARG A 1 -12.90 11.31 28.81
C ARG A 1 -11.61 11.40 29.63
N GLY A 2 -11.63 12.03 30.80
CA GLY A 2 -10.46 12.10 31.69
C GLY A 2 -9.25 12.87 31.14
N GLY A 3 -9.45 13.92 30.34
CA GLY A 3 -8.35 14.71 29.78
C GLY A 3 -7.61 14.08 28.60
N LYS A 4 -8.20 13.05 27.96
CA LYS A 4 -7.63 12.38 26.77
C LYS A 4 -8.58 12.47 25.58
N PRO A 5 -8.07 12.68 24.34
CA PRO A 5 -8.89 12.57 23.15
C PRO A 5 -9.44 11.14 22.99
N LEU A 6 -10.68 11.00 22.55
CA LEU A 6 -11.31 9.73 22.25
C LEU A 6 -11.73 9.73 20.79
N ILE A 7 -11.19 8.79 20.01
CA ILE A 7 -11.50 8.61 18.60
C ILE A 7 -12.35 7.35 18.45
N ARG A 8 -13.42 7.46 17.66
CA ARG A 8 -14.32 6.36 17.32
C ARG A 8 -14.51 6.26 15.82
N GLY A 9 -14.73 5.08 15.30
CA GLY A 9 -15.03 4.81 13.90
C GLY A 9 -15.84 3.52 13.79
N ASN A 10 -16.48 3.33 12.65
CA ASN A 10 -17.25 2.12 12.34
C ASN A 10 -16.38 0.96 11.80
N ASN A 11 -15.11 1.25 11.48
CA ASN A 11 -14.08 0.27 11.09
C ASN A 11 -12.69 0.83 11.40
N TYR A 12 -11.66 0.03 11.21
CA TYR A 12 -10.28 0.43 11.53
C TYR A 12 -9.75 1.59 10.67
N VAL A 13 -10.09 1.64 9.38
CA VAL A 13 -9.75 2.77 8.50
C VAL A 13 -10.37 4.06 9.00
N SER A 14 -11.63 4.02 9.45
CA SER A 14 -12.30 5.19 10.03
C SER A 14 -11.64 5.68 11.32
N ILE A 15 -11.18 4.76 12.16
CA ILE A 15 -10.43 5.10 13.38
C ILE A 15 -9.09 5.72 13.02
N ALA A 16 -8.33 5.11 12.09
CA ALA A 16 -7.05 5.64 11.61
C ALA A 16 -7.20 7.04 11.00
N SER A 17 -8.22 7.22 10.16
CA SER A 17 -8.55 8.53 9.57
C SER A 17 -8.90 9.58 10.64
N GLY A 18 -9.63 9.18 11.67
CA GLY A 18 -9.94 10.04 12.82
C GLY A 18 -8.69 10.42 13.63
N ILE A 19 -7.72 9.50 13.76
CA ILE A 19 -6.41 9.81 14.37
C ILE A 19 -5.68 10.86 13.54
N ASN A 20 -5.60 10.68 12.21
CA ASN A 20 -4.94 11.64 11.33
C ASN A 20 -5.65 13.01 11.33
N TRP A 21 -6.99 13.02 11.37
CA TRP A 21 -7.77 14.24 11.52
C TRP A 21 -7.40 15.01 12.79
N TYR A 22 -7.39 14.31 13.93
CA TYR A 22 -7.01 14.88 15.21
C TYR A 22 -5.57 15.44 15.17
N LEU A 23 -4.61 14.66 14.66
CA LEU A 23 -3.22 15.10 14.54
C LEU A 23 -3.10 16.36 13.69
N LYS A 24 -3.81 16.41 12.56
CA LYS A 24 -3.75 17.53 11.63
C LYS A 24 -4.40 18.80 12.16
N TYR A 25 -5.59 18.70 12.70
CA TYR A 25 -6.41 19.89 13.01
C TYR A 25 -6.35 20.34 14.47
N HIS A 26 -5.98 19.46 15.39
CA HIS A 26 -5.85 19.81 16.81
C HIS A 26 -4.40 19.86 17.29
N VAL A 27 -3.55 18.96 16.77
CA VAL A 27 -2.13 18.92 17.18
C VAL A 27 -1.23 19.75 16.26
N GLY A 28 -1.67 20.02 15.03
CA GLY A 28 -0.88 20.73 14.01
C GLY A 28 0.20 19.86 13.35
N VAL A 29 0.02 18.53 13.38
CA VAL A 29 0.94 17.57 12.77
C VAL A 29 0.36 17.04 11.46
N HIS A 30 1.11 17.16 10.37
CA HIS A 30 0.72 16.62 9.07
C HIS A 30 1.56 15.39 8.71
N LEU A 31 0.87 14.27 8.51
CA LEU A 31 1.49 13.03 8.03
C LEU A 31 1.42 13.01 6.49
N ALA A 32 2.48 13.49 5.85
CA ALA A 32 2.57 13.48 4.38
C ALA A 32 3.09 12.16 3.85
N TRP A 33 2.82 11.87 2.59
CA TRP A 33 3.26 10.64 1.92
C TRP A 33 4.78 10.40 2.02
N ASN A 34 5.57 11.45 1.94
CA ASN A 34 7.03 11.40 2.01
C ASN A 34 7.59 11.68 3.41
N SER A 35 6.74 11.90 4.41
CA SER A 35 7.14 12.17 5.79
C SER A 35 6.06 11.71 6.78
N MET A 36 6.26 10.53 7.32
CA MET A 36 5.41 9.93 8.37
C MET A 36 5.92 10.25 9.78
N HIS A 37 6.90 11.14 9.91
CA HIS A 37 7.44 11.53 11.21
C HIS A 37 6.59 12.64 11.81
N ALA A 38 6.15 12.42 13.06
CA ALA A 38 5.39 13.38 13.84
C ALA A 38 6.17 13.73 15.11
N SER A 39 6.46 15.02 15.28
CA SER A 39 6.89 15.52 16.59
C SER A 39 5.64 15.89 17.39
N LEU A 40 5.34 15.11 18.40
CA LEU A 40 4.16 15.33 19.23
C LEU A 40 4.50 16.23 20.42
N PRO A 41 3.59 17.14 20.85
CA PRO A 41 3.76 17.91 22.06
C PRO A 41 3.70 16.98 23.29
N ALA A 42 4.33 17.40 24.38
CA ALA A 42 4.33 16.66 25.65
C ALA A 42 2.90 16.42 26.19
N THR A 43 1.98 17.32 25.90
CA THR A 43 0.57 17.21 26.27
C THR A 43 -0.29 17.36 25.01
N LEU A 44 -1.12 16.36 24.73
CA LEU A 44 -2.03 16.40 23.60
C LEU A 44 -3.20 17.38 23.85
N PRO A 45 -3.53 18.25 22.89
CA PRO A 45 -4.65 19.17 22.99
C PRO A 45 -5.99 18.47 23.22
N LEU A 46 -6.85 19.06 24.04
CA LEU A 46 -8.22 18.59 24.22
C LEU A 46 -9.11 19.08 23.09
N VAL A 47 -10.00 18.21 22.63
CA VAL A 47 -11.08 18.58 21.71
C VAL A 47 -12.20 19.24 22.51
N LYS A 48 -12.57 20.46 22.14
CA LYS A 48 -13.56 21.28 22.91
C LYS A 48 -14.98 20.72 22.84
N ALA A 49 -15.34 20.13 21.71
CA ALA A 49 -16.64 19.52 21.46
C ALA A 49 -16.50 18.21 20.67
N THR A 50 -17.55 17.39 20.70
CA THR A 50 -17.58 16.21 19.84
C THR A 50 -17.69 16.65 18.37
N GLU A 51 -16.76 16.20 17.55
CA GLU A 51 -16.75 16.37 16.11
C GLU A 51 -17.17 15.06 15.45
N ARG A 52 -17.94 15.18 14.35
CA ARG A 52 -18.36 14.03 13.56
C ARG A 52 -18.09 14.29 12.08
N HIS A 53 -17.42 13.33 11.43
CA HIS A 53 -17.09 13.36 10.02
C HIS A 53 -17.56 12.08 9.38
N ASP A 54 -18.42 12.21 8.39
CA ASP A 54 -19.01 11.10 7.63
C ASP A 54 -18.67 11.23 6.15
N THR A 55 -18.75 10.11 5.43
CA THR A 55 -18.67 10.09 3.97
C THR A 55 -19.58 9.01 3.40
N ASP A 56 -20.29 9.33 2.32
CA ASP A 56 -21.10 8.39 1.54
C ASP A 56 -20.29 7.64 0.49
N ILE A 57 -19.01 7.98 0.32
CA ILE A 57 -18.11 7.33 -0.63
C ILE A 57 -17.73 5.94 -0.09
N LYS A 58 -18.35 4.92 -0.67
CA LYS A 58 -18.13 3.53 -0.26
C LYS A 58 -16.71 3.06 -0.52
N TYR A 59 -16.14 3.36 -1.69
CA TYR A 59 -14.81 2.96 -2.10
C TYR A 59 -13.92 4.18 -2.31
N ARG A 60 -12.86 4.27 -1.56
CA ARG A 60 -11.81 5.29 -1.66
C ARG A 60 -10.55 4.60 -2.13
N TYR A 61 -10.39 4.65 -3.45
CA TYR A 61 -9.38 3.90 -4.16
C TYR A 61 -8.04 4.63 -4.21
N TYR A 62 -6.99 3.89 -4.01
CA TYR A 62 -5.62 4.30 -4.25
C TYR A 62 -4.84 3.14 -4.82
N LEU A 63 -4.21 3.32 -5.77
CA LEU A 63 -2.91 3.26 -6.40
C LEU A 63 -3.10 3.09 -7.90
N ASN A 64 -2.36 3.90 -8.67
CA ASN A 64 -2.28 3.79 -10.11
C ASN A 64 -1.30 2.68 -10.53
N TYR A 65 -1.56 2.00 -11.63
CA TYR A 65 -0.71 0.95 -12.19
C TYR A 65 0.75 1.38 -12.34
N CYS A 66 0.97 2.51 -12.99
CA CYS A 66 2.30 3.00 -13.30
C CYS A 66 3.11 3.33 -12.06
N THR A 67 2.48 3.76 -10.98
CA THR A 67 3.12 4.11 -9.71
C THR A 67 3.98 2.96 -9.16
N LEU A 68 3.55 1.70 -9.33
CA LEU A 68 4.36 0.55 -8.95
C LEU A 68 5.75 0.61 -9.57
N SER A 69 5.84 0.76 -10.88
CA SER A 69 7.12 0.70 -11.58
C SER A 69 7.94 1.99 -11.46
N TYR A 70 7.29 3.14 -11.26
CA TYR A 70 8.01 4.41 -11.02
C TYR A 70 8.60 4.50 -9.61
N SER A 71 7.84 4.14 -8.58
CA SER A 71 8.24 4.43 -7.19
C SER A 71 8.39 3.18 -6.33
N MET A 72 7.68 2.09 -6.61
CA MET A 72 7.47 0.99 -5.66
C MET A 72 8.11 -0.34 -6.07
N ALA A 73 8.75 -0.39 -7.24
CA ALA A 73 9.26 -1.63 -7.84
C ALA A 73 10.18 -2.42 -6.91
N PHE A 74 10.99 -1.71 -6.13
CA PHE A 74 11.99 -2.30 -5.23
C PHE A 74 11.68 -2.12 -3.74
N TRP A 75 10.47 -1.68 -3.41
CA TRP A 75 10.11 -1.51 -2.00
C TRP A 75 10.14 -2.84 -1.27
N ASP A 76 10.71 -2.78 -0.07
CA ASP A 76 10.69 -3.85 0.92
C ASP A 76 9.42 -3.80 1.78
N TRP A 77 9.30 -4.71 2.71
CA TRP A 77 8.17 -4.75 3.63
C TRP A 77 8.05 -3.47 4.46
N LYS A 78 9.15 -2.94 4.97
CA LYS A 78 9.13 -1.74 5.83
C LYS A 78 8.52 -0.55 5.12
N ARG A 79 8.85 -0.36 3.83
CA ARG A 79 8.27 0.73 3.05
C ARG A 79 6.81 0.46 2.67
N TRP A 80 6.46 -0.79 2.36
CA TRP A 80 5.06 -1.16 2.11
C TRP A 80 4.18 -1.02 3.35
N GLU A 81 4.66 -1.41 4.54
CA GLU A 81 3.94 -1.22 5.80
C GLU A 81 3.63 0.26 6.04
N GLN A 82 4.61 1.14 5.85
CA GLN A 82 4.39 2.59 5.93
C GLN A 82 3.34 3.09 4.94
N GLU A 83 3.33 2.57 3.72
CA GLU A 83 2.36 2.94 2.69
C GLU A 83 0.94 2.52 3.08
N LEU A 84 0.77 1.30 3.55
CA LEU A 84 -0.52 0.79 4.01
C LEU A 84 -1.05 1.58 5.22
N ASP A 85 -0.19 1.90 6.17
CA ASP A 85 -0.54 2.73 7.32
C ASP A 85 -0.92 4.15 6.89
N TRP A 86 -0.18 4.73 5.94
CA TRP A 86 -0.51 6.03 5.35
C TRP A 86 -1.88 6.00 4.65
N MET A 87 -2.16 4.96 3.86
CA MET A 87 -3.47 4.77 3.23
C MET A 87 -4.60 4.76 4.27
N ALA A 88 -4.46 3.95 5.32
CA ALA A 88 -5.47 3.86 6.38
C ALA A 88 -5.69 5.21 7.09
N LEU A 89 -4.61 5.92 7.42
CA LEU A 89 -4.65 7.26 8.03
C LEU A 89 -5.34 8.29 7.13
N HIS A 90 -5.31 8.11 5.81
CA HIS A 90 -5.96 8.99 4.83
C HIS A 90 -7.34 8.48 4.36
N GLY A 91 -7.88 7.47 5.03
CA GLY A 91 -9.23 6.98 4.78
C GLY A 91 -9.36 6.10 3.53
N ILE A 92 -8.25 5.67 2.93
CA ILE A 92 -8.24 4.78 1.76
C ILE A 92 -8.61 3.37 2.22
N ASN A 93 -9.60 2.77 1.58
CA ASN A 93 -10.12 1.44 1.92
C ASN A 93 -10.15 0.47 0.73
N LEU A 94 -9.59 0.87 -0.39
CA LEU A 94 -9.43 0.05 -1.58
C LEU A 94 -8.10 0.36 -2.23
N CYS A 95 -7.23 -0.63 -2.36
CA CYS A 95 -5.91 -0.49 -2.95
C CYS A 95 -5.74 -1.45 -4.12
N LEU A 96 -5.07 -1.00 -5.18
CA LEU A 96 -4.62 -1.88 -6.23
C LEU A 96 -3.54 -2.82 -5.69
N ASP A 97 -3.80 -4.11 -5.72
CA ASP A 97 -2.86 -5.15 -5.34
C ASP A 97 -2.14 -5.70 -6.58
N ILE A 98 -0.93 -5.22 -6.80
CA ILE A 98 -0.13 -5.51 -8.01
C ILE A 98 1.19 -6.22 -7.68
N VAL A 99 1.65 -6.20 -6.43
CA VAL A 99 2.87 -6.90 -6.00
C VAL A 99 2.68 -8.41 -6.15
N GLY A 100 3.64 -9.08 -6.80
CA GLY A 100 3.61 -10.52 -6.99
C GLY A 100 2.78 -11.00 -8.20
N THR A 101 2.22 -10.10 -9.01
CA THR A 101 1.53 -10.47 -10.26
C THR A 101 2.50 -11.11 -11.27
N ASP A 102 3.76 -10.74 -11.26
CA ASP A 102 4.85 -11.40 -12.00
C ASP A 102 5.01 -12.88 -11.59
N VAL A 103 4.88 -13.19 -10.32
CA VAL A 103 4.89 -14.59 -9.80
C VAL A 103 3.70 -15.37 -10.36
N VAL A 104 2.52 -14.76 -10.37
CA VAL A 104 1.31 -15.39 -10.89
C VAL A 104 1.47 -15.71 -12.39
N TRP A 105 1.93 -14.74 -13.17
CA TRP A 105 2.18 -14.91 -14.60
C TRP A 105 3.21 -15.98 -14.87
N ARG A 106 4.34 -15.96 -14.19
CA ARG A 106 5.36 -17.02 -14.31
C ARG A 106 4.77 -18.40 -14.02
N ASN A 107 4.00 -18.53 -12.96
CA ASN A 107 3.38 -19.80 -12.57
C ASN A 107 2.36 -20.28 -13.63
N VAL A 108 1.60 -19.39 -14.23
CA VAL A 108 0.68 -19.70 -15.33
C VAL A 108 1.45 -20.23 -16.54
N LEU A 109 2.50 -19.54 -16.98
CA LEU A 109 3.34 -19.95 -18.10
C LEU A 109 3.94 -21.35 -17.90
N LEU A 110 4.50 -21.61 -16.70
CA LEU A 110 5.03 -22.94 -16.36
C LEU A 110 3.94 -24.03 -16.43
N ARG A 111 2.71 -23.75 -15.99
CA ARG A 111 1.58 -24.69 -16.09
C ARG A 111 1.14 -24.93 -17.53
N LEU A 112 1.34 -23.96 -18.42
CA LEU A 112 1.07 -24.07 -19.85
C LEU A 112 2.19 -24.80 -20.60
N GLY A 113 3.27 -25.24 -19.92
CA GLY A 113 4.35 -26.01 -20.49
C GLY A 113 5.57 -25.21 -20.95
N TYR A 114 5.60 -23.92 -20.70
CA TYR A 114 6.80 -23.12 -20.94
C TYR A 114 7.93 -23.51 -19.98
N THR A 115 9.16 -23.46 -20.45
CA THR A 115 10.35 -23.62 -19.60
C THR A 115 10.51 -22.42 -18.67
N LYS A 116 11.32 -22.60 -17.62
CA LYS A 116 11.65 -21.47 -16.74
C LYS A 116 12.35 -20.33 -17.47
N ALA A 117 13.21 -20.66 -18.44
CA ALA A 117 13.92 -19.67 -19.24
C ALA A 117 12.95 -18.82 -20.05
N GLU A 118 12.05 -19.46 -20.80
CA GLU A 118 11.02 -18.78 -21.62
C GLU A 118 10.09 -17.93 -20.74
N ALA A 119 9.62 -18.46 -19.60
CA ALA A 119 8.76 -17.71 -18.69
C ALA A 119 9.49 -16.49 -18.09
N ASN A 120 10.76 -16.61 -17.73
CA ASN A 120 11.55 -15.52 -17.17
C ASN A 120 11.94 -14.47 -18.23
N GLU A 121 12.09 -14.86 -19.48
CA GLU A 121 12.33 -13.95 -20.60
C GLU A 121 11.07 -13.15 -20.96
N PHE A 122 9.91 -13.80 -20.92
CA PHE A 122 8.63 -13.16 -21.23
C PHE A 122 8.20 -12.13 -20.18
N VAL A 123 8.40 -12.40 -18.88
CA VAL A 123 7.99 -11.52 -17.80
C VAL A 123 8.95 -10.34 -17.65
N ALA A 124 8.44 -9.14 -17.73
CA ALA A 124 9.26 -7.94 -17.60
C ALA A 124 9.88 -7.79 -16.20
N GLY A 125 11.00 -7.11 -16.15
CA GLY A 125 11.67 -6.73 -14.90
C GLY A 125 10.85 -5.76 -14.05
N PRO A 126 11.23 -5.57 -12.76
CA PRO A 126 10.40 -4.87 -11.78
C PRO A 126 10.05 -3.43 -12.17
N ALA A 127 11.02 -2.70 -12.74
CA ALA A 127 10.82 -1.31 -13.13
C ALA A 127 9.94 -1.14 -14.39
N PHE A 128 9.60 -2.24 -15.08
CA PHE A 128 8.81 -2.24 -16.30
C PHE A 128 7.50 -3.03 -16.19
N GLN A 129 7.28 -3.68 -15.07
CA GLN A 129 6.14 -4.59 -14.84
C GLN A 129 4.78 -3.93 -15.11
N ALA A 130 4.58 -2.69 -14.71
CA ALA A 130 3.31 -1.98 -14.89
C ALA A 130 2.94 -1.84 -16.38
N TRP A 131 3.88 -1.46 -17.22
CA TRP A 131 3.64 -1.31 -18.65
C TRP A 131 3.51 -2.65 -19.36
N TRP A 132 4.25 -3.66 -18.92
CA TRP A 132 4.10 -5.02 -19.40
C TRP A 132 2.70 -5.57 -19.10
N LEU A 133 2.18 -5.36 -17.88
CA LEU A 133 0.81 -5.75 -17.50
C LEU A 133 -0.28 -5.00 -18.28
N MET A 134 0.03 -3.82 -18.80
CA MET A 134 -0.85 -3.03 -19.67
C MET A 134 -0.66 -3.33 -21.18
N ASN A 135 0.15 -4.32 -21.52
CA ASN A 135 0.51 -4.71 -22.91
C ASN A 135 1.22 -3.58 -23.70
N ASN A 136 1.95 -2.71 -23.06
CA ASN A 136 2.67 -1.62 -23.73
C ASN A 136 4.09 -2.02 -24.14
N LEU A 137 4.63 -3.08 -23.56
CA LEU A 137 5.98 -3.60 -23.85
C LEU A 137 6.07 -5.10 -23.49
N GLU A 138 7.09 -5.78 -24.02
CA GLU A 138 7.40 -7.18 -23.79
C GLU A 138 8.85 -7.32 -23.31
N GLY A 139 9.10 -8.24 -22.36
CA GLY A 139 10.43 -8.73 -21.99
C GLY A 139 11.46 -7.74 -21.49
N TRP A 140 11.11 -6.50 -21.17
CA TRP A 140 12.07 -5.47 -20.78
C TRP A 140 12.54 -5.62 -19.32
N GLY A 141 13.83 -5.37 -19.09
CA GLY A 141 14.41 -5.28 -17.75
C GLY A 141 14.52 -6.61 -17.00
N GLY A 142 14.26 -7.72 -17.67
CA GLY A 142 14.45 -9.08 -17.14
C GLY A 142 15.78 -9.69 -17.59
N PRO A 143 15.96 -11.01 -17.38
CA PRO A 143 15.10 -11.90 -16.62
C PRO A 143 15.15 -11.71 -15.10
N ASN A 144 14.02 -11.97 -14.42
CA ASN A 144 13.97 -11.97 -12.97
C ASN A 144 14.54 -13.29 -12.39
N SER A 145 15.27 -13.22 -11.28
CA SER A 145 15.81 -14.40 -10.63
C SER A 145 14.73 -15.20 -9.86
N ASP A 146 14.96 -16.49 -9.64
CA ASP A 146 14.10 -17.31 -8.77
C ASP A 146 13.98 -16.72 -7.35
N ASN A 147 15.05 -16.08 -6.86
CA ASN A 147 15.02 -15.40 -5.58
C ASN A 147 14.09 -14.19 -5.57
N TRP A 148 14.06 -13.41 -6.64
CA TRP A 148 13.12 -12.32 -6.82
C TRP A 148 11.67 -12.80 -6.65
N TYR A 149 11.27 -13.81 -7.40
CA TYR A 149 9.91 -14.36 -7.34
C TYR A 149 9.52 -14.84 -5.94
N ARG A 150 10.42 -15.56 -5.25
CA ARG A 150 10.18 -16.00 -3.87
C ARG A 150 9.97 -14.81 -2.91
N GLN A 151 10.79 -13.77 -3.04
CA GLN A 151 10.68 -12.58 -2.19
C GLN A 151 9.40 -11.79 -2.49
N ARG A 152 8.99 -11.68 -3.77
CA ARG A 152 7.73 -11.00 -4.14
C ARG A 152 6.51 -11.76 -3.63
N GLU A 153 6.48 -13.07 -3.72
CA GLU A 153 5.41 -13.89 -3.13
C GLU A 153 5.32 -13.70 -1.61
N ALA A 154 6.45 -13.75 -0.92
CA ALA A 154 6.48 -13.56 0.52
C ALA A 154 6.03 -12.14 0.93
N LEU A 155 6.48 -11.12 0.19
CA LEU A 155 6.07 -9.73 0.40
C LEU A 155 4.57 -9.55 0.20
N GLN A 156 4.02 -10.10 -0.89
CA GLN A 156 2.60 -10.07 -1.22
C GLN A 156 1.74 -10.64 -0.09
N LYS A 157 2.12 -11.79 0.45
CA LYS A 157 1.41 -12.41 1.58
C LYS A 157 1.38 -11.49 2.82
N ARG A 158 2.45 -10.76 3.06
CA ARG A 158 2.52 -9.79 4.17
C ARG A 158 1.62 -8.57 3.91
N ILE A 159 1.64 -8.04 2.69
CA ILE A 159 0.77 -6.93 2.27
C ILE A 159 -0.70 -7.30 2.49
N LEU A 160 -1.14 -8.44 1.93
CA LEU A 160 -2.52 -8.92 2.08
C LEU A 160 -2.91 -9.16 3.55
N LYS A 161 -1.99 -9.69 4.36
CA LYS A 161 -2.23 -9.85 5.79
C LYS A 161 -2.50 -8.51 6.46
N ARG A 162 -1.65 -7.49 6.19
CA ARG A 162 -1.80 -6.14 6.75
C ARG A 162 -3.11 -5.48 6.29
N MET A 163 -3.45 -5.60 5.00
CA MET A 163 -4.70 -5.05 4.46
C MET A 163 -5.95 -5.64 5.12
N LYS A 164 -5.89 -6.89 5.59
CA LYS A 164 -7.00 -7.53 6.33
C LYS A 164 -7.14 -7.03 7.77
N GLU A 165 -6.13 -6.37 8.30
CA GLU A 165 -6.16 -5.81 9.66
C GLU A 165 -6.92 -4.47 9.72
N PHE A 166 -7.22 -3.87 8.56
CA PHE A 166 -7.99 -2.63 8.41
C PHE A 166 -9.43 -2.88 7.96
#